data_27db33ca548f48cc7253cdc5ed76d774
#
_entry.id   27db33ca548f48cc7253cdc5ed76d774
#
_cell.length_a   1.000
_cell.length_b   1.000
_cell.length_c   1.000
_cell.angle_alpha   90.00
_cell.angle_beta   90.00
_cell.angle_gamma   90.00
#
_symmetry.space_group_name_H-M   'P 1'
#
loop_
_entity.id
_entity.type
_entity.pdbx_description
1 polymer ?
#
loop_
_entity_poly.entity_id
_entity_poly.type
_entity_poly.pdbx_seq_one_letter_code
_entity_poly.pdbx_strand_id
1 'polypeptide(L)'
;MYQYLHSVNNASILSGEQIRDGWLRHIKKEEENYLWVSNQTAFDLMQKGMTPPETSLPENNPHYEMIDAQLTTEIFGLFAPGRPDVALEIASLPIGVTARFESEWIAKFYVIMYSLASYETSHPTINNKLRWMANEARKILPNNSYPAKMYDFVKKRYHDGIAWEDTRDMIYERYQVNQEDGYDITSR
;
A
#
# COMPACT_ATOMS: atom_id res chain seq x y z
N MET A 1 3.34 16.75 -1.03
CA MET A 1 4.15 15.82 -1.88
C MET A 1 4.28 16.30 -3.32
N TYR A 2 3.21 16.62 -4.05
CA TYR A 2 3.26 17.13 -5.43
C TYR A 2 4.12 18.39 -5.59
N GLN A 3 3.94 19.39 -4.72
CA GLN A 3 4.76 20.60 -4.72
C GLN A 3 6.25 20.32 -4.45
N TYR A 4 6.53 19.31 -3.63
CA TYR A 4 7.88 18.89 -3.34
C TYR A 4 8.53 18.18 -4.53
N LEU A 5 7.82 17.26 -5.18
CA LEU A 5 8.27 16.62 -6.43
C LEU A 5 8.56 17.67 -7.52
N HIS A 6 7.74 18.72 -7.59
CA HIS A 6 7.93 19.82 -8.55
C HIS A 6 9.14 20.71 -8.20
N SER A 7 9.48 20.82 -6.91
CA SER A 7 10.61 21.66 -6.44
C SER A 7 11.97 20.97 -6.54
N VAL A 8 11.98 19.64 -6.62
CA VAL A 8 13.21 18.84 -6.79
C VAL A 8 13.45 18.61 -8.28
N ASN A 9 14.00 19.59 -8.95
CA ASN A 9 14.26 19.59 -10.39
C ASN A 9 14.75 18.22 -10.89
N ASN A 10 13.95 17.56 -11.74
CA ASN A 10 14.25 16.35 -12.49
C ASN A 10 14.47 15.04 -11.71
N ALA A 11 14.17 14.95 -10.43
CA ALA A 11 14.22 13.67 -9.73
C ALA A 11 12.90 12.90 -9.98
N SER A 12 12.98 11.84 -10.77
CA SER A 12 11.88 10.89 -10.94
C SER A 12 11.68 10.01 -9.71
N ILE A 13 12.73 9.83 -8.90
CA ILE A 13 12.73 9.02 -7.67
C ILE A 13 13.30 9.86 -6.54
N LEU A 14 12.58 9.90 -5.41
CA LEU A 14 13.03 10.61 -4.21
C LEU A 14 14.02 9.76 -3.42
N SER A 15 15.05 10.41 -2.83
CA SER A 15 15.90 9.77 -1.82
C SER A 15 15.22 9.76 -0.45
N GLY A 16 15.74 8.94 0.47
CA GLY A 16 15.25 8.89 1.86
C GLY A 16 15.34 10.25 2.56
N GLU A 17 16.43 10.98 2.33
CA GLU A 17 16.62 12.33 2.87
C GLU A 17 15.59 13.31 2.30
N GLN A 18 15.33 13.25 1.01
CA GLN A 18 14.33 14.12 0.36
C GLN A 18 12.93 13.86 0.90
N ILE A 19 12.58 12.59 1.15
CA ILE A 19 11.29 12.24 1.76
C ILE A 19 11.22 12.75 3.20
N ARG A 20 12.24 12.49 4.01
CA ARG A 20 12.33 13.00 5.38
C ARG A 20 12.17 14.52 5.41
N ASP A 21 12.96 15.23 4.63
CA ASP A 21 12.97 16.69 4.63
C ASP A 21 11.64 17.27 4.14
N GLY A 22 10.98 16.58 3.18
CA GLY A 22 9.64 16.88 2.72
C GLY A 22 8.60 16.73 3.83
N TRP A 23 8.64 15.62 4.57
CA TRP A 23 7.73 15.39 5.69
C TRP A 23 7.92 16.43 6.80
N LEU A 24 9.15 16.69 7.23
CA LEU A 24 9.45 17.64 8.29
C LEU A 24 9.12 19.10 7.91
N ARG A 25 9.17 19.43 6.61
CA ARG A 25 8.81 20.76 6.11
C ARG A 25 7.31 20.97 6.02
N HIS A 26 6.57 19.96 5.58
CA HIS A 26 5.17 20.12 5.17
C HIS A 26 4.16 19.58 6.18
N ILE A 27 4.56 18.73 7.11
CA ILE A 27 3.70 18.23 8.18
C ILE A 27 4.02 18.99 9.46
N LYS A 28 3.05 19.79 9.88
CA LYS A 28 3.12 20.57 11.13
C LYS A 28 2.20 19.95 12.16
N LYS A 29 2.76 19.08 12.98
CA LYS A 29 2.03 18.25 13.94
C LYS A 29 1.16 19.08 14.90
N GLU A 30 1.58 20.29 15.26
CA GLU A 30 0.88 21.16 16.20
C GLU A 30 -0.30 21.91 15.54
N GLU A 31 -0.27 22.08 14.22
CA GLU A 31 -1.27 22.88 13.47
C GLU A 31 -2.23 22.00 12.67
N GLU A 32 -1.69 20.87 12.20
CA GLU A 32 -2.39 19.99 11.28
C GLU A 32 -2.53 18.62 11.89
N ASN A 33 -3.65 18.28 12.36
CA ASN A 33 -4.05 16.91 12.28
C ASN A 33 -3.23 15.81 12.96
N TYR A 34 -3.99 14.93 13.40
CA TYR A 34 -3.68 13.60 13.88
C TYR A 34 -2.94 12.79 12.82
N LEU A 35 -1.73 12.40 13.13
CA LEU A 35 -1.03 11.36 12.37
C LEU A 35 -1.42 9.99 12.92
N TRP A 36 -1.73 9.07 12.00
CA TRP A 36 -1.98 7.68 12.37
C TRP A 36 -0.72 7.05 12.97
N VAL A 37 -0.87 6.00 13.73
CA VAL A 37 0.17 5.46 14.62
C VAL A 37 1.48 5.17 13.90
N SER A 38 1.43 4.52 12.73
CA SER A 38 2.62 4.20 11.96
C SER A 38 3.26 5.45 11.35
N ASN A 39 2.44 6.39 10.84
CA ASN A 39 2.89 7.68 10.33
C ASN A 39 3.53 8.53 11.44
N GLN A 40 2.92 8.53 12.64
CA GLN A 40 3.47 9.25 13.78
C GLN A 40 4.84 8.72 14.19
N THR A 41 4.96 7.38 14.27
CA THR A 41 6.23 6.73 14.59
C THR A 41 7.31 7.08 13.55
N ALA A 42 6.98 6.98 12.26
CA ALA A 42 7.91 7.33 11.19
C ALA A 42 8.31 8.82 11.24
N PHE A 43 7.37 9.72 11.52
CA PHE A 43 7.63 11.15 11.67
C PHE A 43 8.60 11.44 12.82
N ASP A 44 8.36 10.84 13.99
CA ASP A 44 9.22 11.01 15.17
C ASP A 44 10.64 10.44 14.93
N LEU A 45 10.76 9.36 14.16
CA LEU A 45 12.06 8.80 13.75
C LEU A 45 12.78 9.74 12.77
N MET A 46 12.06 10.31 11.81
CA MET A 46 12.62 11.29 10.86
C MET A 46 13.08 12.56 11.57
N GLN A 47 12.39 13.02 12.62
CA GLN A 47 12.87 14.14 13.46
C GLN A 47 14.20 13.83 14.15
N LYS A 48 14.48 12.55 14.43
CA LYS A 48 15.75 12.07 14.98
C LYS A 48 16.83 11.83 13.92
N GLY A 49 16.54 12.14 12.66
CA GLY A 49 17.49 12.01 11.54
C GLY A 49 17.40 10.70 10.75
N MET A 50 16.52 9.76 11.13
CA MET A 50 16.34 8.52 10.39
C MET A 50 15.67 8.80 9.05
N THR A 51 15.97 7.97 8.05
CA THR A 51 15.40 8.11 6.70
C THR A 51 14.65 6.85 6.28
N PRO A 52 13.63 6.94 5.42
CA PRO A 52 13.10 5.75 4.77
C PRO A 52 14.19 5.03 3.93
N PRO A 53 14.19 3.72 3.90
CA PRO A 53 13.19 2.79 4.40
C PRO A 53 13.38 2.34 5.86
N GLU A 54 14.39 2.84 6.56
CA GLU A 54 14.71 2.44 7.94
C GLU A 54 13.59 2.77 8.91
N THR A 55 12.81 3.83 8.64
CA THR A 55 11.66 4.26 9.44
C THR A 55 10.52 3.26 9.51
N SER A 56 10.51 2.25 8.65
CA SER A 56 9.49 1.20 8.63
C SER A 56 10.01 -0.19 9.03
N LEU A 57 11.30 -0.31 9.36
CA LEU A 57 11.82 -1.59 9.84
C LEU A 57 11.11 -2.00 11.15
N PRO A 58 10.81 -3.30 11.34
CA PRO A 58 10.09 -3.78 12.53
C PRO A 58 10.72 -3.37 13.86
N GLU A 59 12.03 -3.31 13.92
CA GLU A 59 12.80 -2.87 15.09
C GLU A 59 12.66 -1.38 15.39
N ASN A 60 12.29 -0.57 14.41
CA ASN A 60 12.14 0.88 14.53
C ASN A 60 10.69 1.32 14.63
N ASN A 61 9.81 0.64 13.91
CA ASN A 61 8.38 0.96 13.83
C ASN A 61 7.54 -0.30 14.09
N PRO A 62 7.05 -0.51 15.30
CA PRO A 62 6.24 -1.69 15.63
C PRO A 62 4.89 -1.73 14.90
N HIS A 63 4.52 -0.64 14.22
CA HIS A 63 3.27 -0.49 13.47
C HIS A 63 3.46 -0.65 11.96
N TYR A 64 4.54 -1.26 11.53
CA TYR A 64 4.93 -1.41 10.12
C TYR A 64 3.94 -2.19 9.24
N GLU A 65 3.01 -2.93 9.84
CA GLU A 65 1.98 -3.68 9.12
C GLU A 65 0.63 -2.95 9.03
N MET A 66 0.57 -1.69 9.48
CA MET A 66 -0.66 -0.90 9.40
C MET A 66 -0.95 -0.41 7.97
N ILE A 67 -2.21 -0.02 7.76
CA ILE A 67 -2.76 0.41 6.45
C ILE A 67 -2.23 1.76 5.96
N ASP A 68 -1.46 2.48 6.75
CA ASP A 68 -1.06 3.87 6.50
C ASP A 68 -0.47 4.10 5.11
N ALA A 69 0.46 3.24 4.69
CA ALA A 69 1.07 3.36 3.36
C ALA A 69 0.06 3.14 2.23
N GLN A 70 -0.87 2.21 2.38
CA GLN A 70 -1.90 1.96 1.38
C GLN A 70 -2.74 3.21 1.13
N LEU A 71 -3.14 3.92 2.20
CA LEU A 71 -3.99 5.11 2.11
C LEU A 71 -3.28 6.35 1.54
N THR A 72 -1.96 6.39 1.61
CA THR A 72 -1.19 7.60 1.28
C THR A 72 -0.40 7.49 -0.03
N THR A 73 -0.18 6.28 -0.55
CA THR A 73 0.74 6.06 -1.69
C THR A 73 0.06 5.60 -2.97
N GLU A 74 -1.22 5.26 -2.95
CA GLU A 74 -1.97 4.85 -4.14
C GLU A 74 -1.92 5.89 -5.28
N ILE A 75 -1.80 7.17 -4.94
CA ILE A 75 -1.67 8.28 -5.90
C ILE A 75 -0.47 8.12 -6.86
N PHE A 76 0.57 7.41 -6.46
CA PHE A 76 1.72 7.19 -7.33
C PHE A 76 1.37 6.38 -8.58
N GLY A 77 0.32 5.56 -8.51
CA GLY A 77 -0.21 4.88 -9.69
C GLY A 77 -0.70 5.85 -10.77
N LEU A 78 -1.28 6.98 -10.37
CA LEU A 78 -1.77 8.00 -11.31
C LEU A 78 -0.64 8.78 -11.99
N PHE A 79 0.57 8.78 -11.45
CA PHE A 79 1.73 9.47 -12.06
C PHE A 79 2.36 8.66 -13.21
N ALA A 80 2.03 7.39 -13.32
CA ALA A 80 2.51 6.52 -14.40
C ALA A 80 1.35 5.68 -14.99
N PRO A 81 0.44 6.31 -15.75
CA PRO A 81 -0.70 5.62 -16.37
C PRO A 81 -0.25 4.49 -17.30
N GLY A 82 -0.74 3.27 -17.05
CA GLY A 82 -0.41 2.08 -17.84
C GLY A 82 1.03 1.57 -17.69
N ARG A 83 1.79 2.14 -16.76
CA ARG A 83 3.19 1.77 -16.48
C ARG A 83 3.36 1.41 -15.00
N PRO A 84 2.79 0.28 -14.57
CA PRO A 84 2.87 -0.15 -13.17
C PRO A 84 4.31 -0.39 -12.69
N ASP A 85 5.23 -0.74 -13.59
CA ASP A 85 6.66 -0.84 -13.34
C ASP A 85 7.24 0.49 -12.84
N VAL A 86 6.96 1.57 -13.57
CA VAL A 86 7.40 2.93 -13.23
C VAL A 86 6.68 3.44 -11.97
N ALA A 87 5.37 3.17 -11.86
CA ALA A 87 4.60 3.55 -10.68
C ALA A 87 5.17 2.92 -9.40
N LEU A 88 5.55 1.65 -9.45
CA LEU A 88 6.18 0.94 -8.33
C LEU A 88 7.56 1.50 -7.99
N GLU A 89 8.36 1.83 -9.00
CA GLU A 89 9.68 2.44 -8.79
C GLU A 89 9.56 3.75 -8.01
N ILE A 90 8.64 4.62 -8.41
CA ILE A 90 8.37 5.91 -7.74
C ILE A 90 7.78 5.70 -6.33
N ALA A 91 6.90 4.71 -6.15
CA ALA A 91 6.17 4.48 -4.91
C ALA A 91 6.97 3.72 -3.85
N SER A 92 7.98 2.92 -4.23
CA SER A 92 8.63 1.96 -3.33
C SER A 92 9.20 2.59 -2.08
N LEU A 93 9.92 3.69 -2.20
CA LEU A 93 10.50 4.36 -1.05
C LEU A 93 9.46 5.14 -0.22
N PRO A 94 8.48 5.87 -0.80
CA PRO A 94 7.34 6.41 -0.08
C PRO A 94 6.53 5.36 0.70
N ILE A 95 6.28 4.18 0.14
CA ILE A 95 5.67 3.05 0.86
C ILE A 95 6.54 2.64 2.05
N GLY A 96 7.85 2.55 1.84
CA GLY A 96 8.84 2.21 2.85
C GLY A 96 9.01 3.25 3.97
N VAL A 97 8.23 4.33 3.99
CA VAL A 97 8.19 5.25 5.15
C VAL A 97 7.56 4.55 6.36
N THR A 98 6.49 3.80 6.16
CA THR A 98 5.68 3.20 7.23
C THR A 98 5.44 1.71 7.10
N ALA A 99 5.60 1.12 5.90
CA ALA A 99 5.15 -0.24 5.61
C ALA A 99 6.28 -1.22 5.28
N ARG A 100 6.11 -2.46 5.75
CA ARG A 100 6.93 -3.63 5.43
C ARG A 100 6.07 -4.86 5.24
N PHE A 101 6.61 -5.86 4.56
CA PHE A 101 6.01 -7.17 4.33
C PHE A 101 4.57 -7.05 3.75
N GLU A 102 3.57 -7.58 4.43
CA GLU A 102 2.19 -7.65 3.96
C GLU A 102 1.61 -6.27 3.61
N SER A 103 1.82 -5.29 4.46
CA SER A 103 1.33 -3.92 4.24
C SER A 103 2.02 -3.24 3.06
N GLU A 104 3.31 -3.48 2.87
CA GLU A 104 4.07 -3.02 1.70
C GLU A 104 3.52 -3.64 0.41
N TRP A 105 3.28 -4.95 0.40
CA TRP A 105 2.74 -5.64 -0.78
C TRP A 105 1.32 -5.19 -1.11
N ILE A 106 0.49 -4.97 -0.09
CA ILE A 106 -0.87 -4.44 -0.30
C ILE A 106 -0.82 -3.02 -0.87
N ALA A 107 0.03 -2.14 -0.34
CA ALA A 107 0.20 -0.80 -0.89
C ALA A 107 0.65 -0.84 -2.37
N LYS A 108 1.62 -1.67 -2.71
CA LYS A 108 2.07 -1.89 -4.09
C LYS A 108 0.96 -2.44 -4.99
N PHE A 109 0.13 -3.34 -4.48
CA PHE A 109 -1.04 -3.86 -5.20
C PHE A 109 -1.97 -2.72 -5.64
N TYR A 110 -2.30 -1.79 -4.74
CA TYR A 110 -3.16 -0.65 -5.08
C TYR A 110 -2.48 0.34 -6.02
N VAL A 111 -1.20 0.61 -5.87
CA VAL A 111 -0.43 1.44 -6.83
C VAL A 111 -0.54 0.87 -8.26
N ILE A 112 -0.40 -0.45 -8.42
CA ILE A 112 -0.58 -1.12 -9.72
C ILE A 112 -2.00 -0.92 -10.24
N MET A 113 -3.02 -1.14 -9.39
CA MET A 113 -4.41 -0.97 -9.79
C MET A 113 -4.71 0.45 -10.27
N TYR A 114 -4.22 1.48 -9.58
CA TYR A 114 -4.40 2.88 -9.98
C TYR A 114 -3.69 3.21 -11.30
N SER A 115 -2.48 2.70 -11.50
CA SER A 115 -1.75 2.84 -12.77
C SER A 115 -2.54 2.26 -13.95
N LEU A 116 -3.06 1.04 -13.79
CA LEU A 116 -3.82 0.36 -14.82
C LEU A 116 -5.20 1.00 -15.03
N ALA A 117 -5.86 1.46 -13.97
CA ALA A 117 -7.17 2.08 -14.03
C ALA A 117 -7.18 3.36 -14.87
N SER A 118 -6.13 4.15 -14.78
CA SER A 118 -6.01 5.46 -15.44
C SER A 118 -5.70 5.36 -16.94
N TYR A 119 -5.29 4.19 -17.43
CA TYR A 119 -4.88 4.01 -18.83
C TYR A 119 -5.81 3.08 -19.63
N GLU A 120 -6.18 1.95 -19.07
CA GLU A 120 -6.84 0.86 -19.82
C GLU A 120 -8.32 1.16 -20.08
N THR A 121 -8.72 1.16 -21.34
CA THR A 121 -10.09 1.45 -21.78
C THR A 121 -10.69 0.37 -22.69
N SER A 122 -9.92 -0.67 -23.05
CA SER A 122 -10.33 -1.67 -24.06
C SER A 122 -11.26 -2.76 -23.54
N HIS A 123 -11.49 -2.83 -22.23
CA HIS A 123 -12.34 -3.86 -21.65
C HIS A 123 -13.84 -3.57 -21.89
N PRO A 124 -14.63 -4.59 -22.29
CA PRO A 124 -16.02 -4.40 -22.70
C PRO A 124 -16.95 -3.97 -21.54
N THR A 125 -16.59 -4.28 -20.31
CA THR A 125 -17.34 -3.87 -19.11
C THR A 125 -16.40 -3.47 -17.98
N ILE A 126 -16.94 -2.67 -17.05
CA ILE A 126 -16.19 -2.29 -15.84
C ILE A 126 -15.79 -3.51 -15.00
N ASN A 127 -16.64 -4.53 -14.92
CA ASN A 127 -16.32 -5.75 -14.18
C ASN A 127 -15.16 -6.52 -14.80
N ASN A 128 -15.08 -6.56 -16.14
CA ASN A 128 -13.97 -7.19 -16.84
C ASN A 128 -12.67 -6.41 -16.59
N LYS A 129 -12.73 -5.08 -16.64
CA LYS A 129 -11.60 -4.22 -16.33
C LYS A 129 -11.11 -4.43 -14.90
N LEU A 130 -12.00 -4.37 -13.92
CA LEU A 130 -11.65 -4.55 -12.50
C LEU A 130 -11.00 -5.91 -12.24
N ARG A 131 -11.54 -6.98 -12.80
CA ARG A 131 -10.97 -8.33 -12.66
C ARG A 131 -9.59 -8.43 -13.29
N TRP A 132 -9.41 -7.85 -14.48
CA TRP A 132 -8.11 -7.83 -15.13
C TRP A 132 -7.09 -7.06 -14.29
N MET A 133 -7.41 -5.83 -13.86
CA MET A 133 -6.52 -5.02 -13.02
C MET A 133 -6.12 -5.76 -11.73
N ALA A 134 -7.09 -6.35 -11.05
CA ALA A 134 -6.84 -7.09 -9.81
C ALA A 134 -5.97 -8.34 -10.06
N ASN A 135 -6.16 -9.06 -11.17
CA ASN A 135 -5.31 -10.18 -11.55
C ASN A 135 -3.87 -9.74 -11.88
N GLU A 136 -3.70 -8.59 -12.54
CA GLU A 136 -2.36 -8.04 -12.79
C GLU A 136 -1.68 -7.62 -11.48
N ALA A 137 -2.40 -6.91 -10.63
CA ALA A 137 -1.89 -6.48 -9.33
C ALA A 137 -1.57 -7.67 -8.39
N ARG A 138 -2.34 -8.79 -8.47
CA ARG A 138 -2.08 -10.01 -7.70
C ARG A 138 -0.65 -10.56 -7.90
N LYS A 139 -0.04 -10.29 -9.06
CA LYS A 139 1.31 -10.80 -9.38
C LYS A 139 2.41 -10.24 -8.47
N ILE A 140 2.18 -9.07 -7.83
CA ILE A 140 3.15 -8.49 -6.88
C ILE A 140 3.11 -9.18 -5.51
N LEU A 141 2.02 -9.86 -5.16
CA LEU A 141 1.85 -10.51 -3.88
C LEU A 141 2.59 -11.85 -3.86
N PRO A 142 3.51 -12.09 -2.93
CA PRO A 142 4.14 -13.41 -2.76
C PRO A 142 3.09 -14.50 -2.53
N ASN A 143 3.22 -15.64 -3.20
CA ASN A 143 2.16 -16.66 -3.22
C ASN A 143 1.78 -17.21 -1.85
N ASN A 144 2.70 -17.23 -0.90
CA ASN A 144 2.48 -17.71 0.46
C ASN A 144 2.12 -16.59 1.47
N SER A 145 2.03 -15.33 1.01
CA SER A 145 1.60 -14.21 1.84
C SER A 145 0.10 -14.25 2.16
N TYR A 146 -0.31 -13.62 3.27
CA TYR A 146 -1.72 -13.51 3.63
C TYR A 146 -2.56 -12.76 2.58
N PRO A 147 -2.13 -11.61 2.07
CA PRO A 147 -2.89 -10.91 1.04
C PRO A 147 -3.07 -11.74 -0.24
N ALA A 148 -2.08 -12.56 -0.62
CA ALA A 148 -2.23 -13.45 -1.76
C ALA A 148 -3.28 -14.54 -1.50
N LYS A 149 -3.19 -15.21 -0.35
CA LYS A 149 -4.15 -16.26 0.05
C LYS A 149 -5.57 -15.69 0.16
N MET A 150 -5.72 -14.49 0.73
CA MET A 150 -7.00 -13.81 0.87
C MET A 150 -7.57 -13.42 -0.49
N TYR A 151 -6.76 -12.86 -1.38
CA TYR A 151 -7.16 -12.55 -2.76
C TYR A 151 -7.64 -13.80 -3.50
N ASP A 152 -6.86 -14.88 -3.46
CA ASP A 152 -7.18 -16.13 -4.16
C ASP A 152 -8.44 -16.78 -3.58
N PHE A 153 -8.67 -16.67 -2.27
CA PHE A 153 -9.90 -17.12 -1.61
C PHE A 153 -11.11 -16.33 -2.12
N VAL A 154 -11.06 -15.00 -2.11
CA VAL A 154 -12.16 -14.14 -2.59
C VAL A 154 -12.44 -14.40 -4.07
N LYS A 155 -11.41 -14.50 -4.89
CA LYS A 155 -11.53 -14.81 -6.31
C LYS A 155 -12.23 -16.15 -6.55
N LYS A 156 -11.88 -17.17 -5.76
CA LYS A 156 -12.54 -18.48 -5.83
C LYS A 156 -14.02 -18.37 -5.47
N ARG A 157 -14.38 -17.70 -4.38
CA ARG A 157 -15.80 -17.50 -3.98
C ARG A 157 -16.58 -16.78 -5.05
N TYR A 158 -16.00 -15.73 -5.64
CA TYR A 158 -16.62 -15.04 -6.78
C TYR A 158 -16.91 -15.99 -7.96
N HIS A 159 -15.97 -16.86 -8.31
CA HIS A 159 -16.19 -17.84 -9.40
C HIS A 159 -17.21 -18.93 -9.03
N ASP A 160 -17.31 -19.28 -7.77
CA ASP A 160 -18.29 -20.22 -7.25
C ASP A 160 -19.72 -19.59 -7.15
N GLY A 161 -19.86 -18.30 -7.49
CA GLY A 161 -21.15 -17.58 -7.45
C GLY A 161 -21.62 -17.23 -6.05
N ILE A 162 -20.74 -17.25 -5.05
CA ILE A 162 -21.05 -16.89 -3.67
C ILE A 162 -21.23 -15.38 -3.56
N ALA A 163 -22.27 -14.94 -2.85
CA ALA A 163 -22.51 -13.51 -2.58
C ALA A 163 -21.35 -12.88 -1.81
N TRP A 164 -21.15 -11.57 -2.02
CA TRP A 164 -20.03 -10.88 -1.36
C TRP A 164 -20.18 -10.81 0.15
N GLU A 165 -21.41 -10.72 0.67
CA GLU A 165 -21.72 -10.74 2.09
C GLU A 165 -21.28 -12.06 2.74
N ASP A 166 -21.64 -13.18 2.11
CA ASP A 166 -21.23 -14.50 2.60
C ASP A 166 -19.70 -14.66 2.52
N THR A 167 -19.10 -14.16 1.45
CA THR A 167 -17.63 -14.19 1.30
C THR A 167 -16.94 -13.37 2.38
N ARG A 168 -17.46 -12.18 2.72
CA ARG A 168 -16.97 -11.35 3.82
C ARG A 168 -17.01 -12.12 5.15
N ASP A 169 -18.14 -12.74 5.45
CA ASP A 169 -18.33 -13.48 6.69
C ASP A 169 -17.42 -14.70 6.79
N MET A 170 -17.20 -15.40 5.65
CA MET A 170 -16.21 -16.49 5.56
C MET A 170 -14.77 -16.00 5.79
N ILE A 171 -14.39 -14.80 5.32
CA ILE A 171 -13.08 -14.22 5.58
C ILE A 171 -12.93 -13.89 7.06
N TYR A 172 -13.95 -13.26 7.66
CA TYR A 172 -13.96 -12.94 9.07
C TYR A 172 -13.79 -14.19 9.94
N GLU A 173 -14.59 -15.23 9.66
CA GLU A 173 -14.49 -16.50 10.38
C GLU A 173 -13.10 -17.13 10.23
N ARG A 174 -12.59 -17.18 9.01
CA ARG A 174 -11.32 -17.83 8.70
C ARG A 174 -10.14 -17.17 9.40
N TYR A 175 -10.02 -15.86 9.26
CA TYR A 175 -8.81 -15.14 9.68
C TYR A 175 -8.95 -14.50 11.05
N GLN A 176 -10.12 -14.02 11.43
CA GLN A 176 -10.30 -13.33 12.69
C GLN A 176 -10.76 -14.28 13.82
N VAL A 177 -11.64 -15.21 13.55
CA VAL A 177 -12.16 -16.13 14.57
C VAL A 177 -11.24 -17.35 14.72
N ASN A 178 -10.96 -18.03 13.61
CA ASN A 178 -10.20 -19.28 13.61
C ASN A 178 -8.68 -19.08 13.50
N GLN A 179 -8.22 -17.90 13.15
CA GLN A 179 -6.80 -17.56 12.95
C GLN A 179 -6.08 -18.59 12.06
N GLU A 180 -6.74 -19.00 10.97
CA GLU A 180 -6.19 -19.98 10.04
C GLU A 180 -4.86 -19.48 9.46
N ASP A 181 -3.96 -20.41 9.18
CA ASP A 181 -2.61 -20.12 8.71
C ASP A 181 -1.72 -19.37 9.73
N GLY A 182 -2.17 -19.24 11.00
CA GLY A 182 -1.45 -18.51 12.06
C GLY A 182 -1.54 -17.00 11.94
N TYR A 183 -2.49 -16.48 11.17
CA TYR A 183 -2.71 -15.05 11.07
C TYR A 183 -3.45 -14.53 12.30
N ASP A 184 -2.79 -13.71 13.08
CA ASP A 184 -3.36 -13.03 14.23
C ASP A 184 -3.57 -11.54 13.94
N ILE A 185 -4.79 -11.19 13.57
CA ILE A 185 -5.16 -9.79 13.29
C ILE A 185 -5.23 -8.94 14.56
N THR A 186 -5.34 -9.57 15.74
CA THR A 186 -5.50 -8.84 17.00
C THR A 186 -4.20 -8.29 17.54
N SER A 187 -3.06 -8.81 17.09
CA SER A 187 -1.72 -8.38 17.50
C SER A 187 -1.09 -7.35 16.57
N ARG A 188 -1.81 -6.89 15.54
CA ARG A 188 -1.27 -6.06 14.46
C ARG A 188 -2.08 -4.81 14.21
#